data_d2bb648c179e1db409bbcad90a896c1e
#
_entry.id   d2bb648c179e1db409bbcad90a896c1e
#
_cell.length_a   1.000
_cell.length_b   1.000
_cell.length_c   1.000
_cell.angle_alpha   90.00
_cell.angle_beta   90.00
_cell.angle_gamma   90.00
#
_symmetry.space_group_name_H-M   'P 1'
#
loop_
_entity.id
_entity.type
_entity.pdbx_description
1 polymer ?
#
loop_
_entity_poly.entity_id
_entity_poly.type
_entity_poly.pdbx_seq_one_letter_code
_entity_poly.pdbx_strand_id
1 'polypeptide(L)'
;MRATPHRVLSVLAALVLAAGGLLAAAPIAAADVTYVPDRWNGKVVYLSQACHDRGDTVCHTNPGCFDYSENRSSRLIATSAAAHYDPEHLNLLERGYKVVRGTGLTRTNIANSNRVGADLHVPIHSNAISSSCESGFSAERYGTQVMYVSTAGRECAQTMVRRVGTSSPGTSDSRRYRSDLGELNQTNAVACYLELEYHVWDRGVEWMRDRSSWSWRIALGVDTYLGYP
;
A
#
# COMPACT_ATOMS: atom_id res chain seq x y z
N MET A 1 78.08 -52.46 -14.32
CA MET A 1 76.74 -52.62 -13.71
C MET A 1 76.28 -51.25 -13.23
N ARG A 2 75.26 -50.64 -13.87
CA ARG A 2 74.79 -49.31 -13.52
C ARG A 2 73.48 -49.47 -12.74
N ALA A 3 73.43 -48.95 -11.53
CA ALA A 3 72.24 -48.91 -10.71
C ALA A 3 71.35 -47.68 -11.06
N THR A 4 70.11 -47.95 -11.29
CA THR A 4 69.06 -46.91 -11.59
C THR A 4 68.43 -46.41 -10.31
N PRO A 5 68.23 -45.09 -10.09
CA PRO A 5 67.55 -44.60 -8.91
C PRO A 5 66.03 -44.58 -9.10
N HIS A 6 65.34 -45.15 -8.12
CA HIS A 6 63.86 -45.09 -8.00
C HIS A 6 63.42 -43.64 -7.57
N ARG A 7 62.59 -43.01 -8.39
CA ARG A 7 61.91 -41.77 -8.00
C ARG A 7 60.66 -42.11 -7.15
N VAL A 8 60.67 -41.61 -5.92
CA VAL A 8 59.46 -41.58 -5.07
C VAL A 8 58.60 -40.40 -5.44
N LEU A 9 57.40 -40.66 -5.98
CA LEU A 9 56.40 -39.63 -6.20
C LEU A 9 55.63 -39.41 -4.89
N SER A 10 55.83 -38.22 -4.29
CA SER A 10 55.01 -37.78 -3.17
C SER A 10 53.73 -37.17 -3.71
N VAL A 11 52.59 -37.83 -3.45
CA VAL A 11 51.25 -37.27 -3.75
C VAL A 11 50.84 -36.40 -2.58
N LEU A 12 50.83 -35.09 -2.79
CA LEU A 12 50.21 -34.12 -1.87
C LEU A 12 48.69 -34.10 -2.15
N ALA A 13 47.93 -34.68 -1.24
CA ALA A 13 46.47 -34.55 -1.23
C ALA A 13 46.10 -33.16 -0.67
N ALA A 14 45.63 -32.25 -1.54
CA ALA A 14 45.07 -30.99 -1.12
C ALA A 14 43.62 -31.19 -0.66
N LEU A 15 43.37 -31.06 0.65
CA LEU A 15 42.03 -30.99 1.21
C LEU A 15 41.41 -29.60 0.87
N VAL A 16 40.48 -29.57 -0.05
CA VAL A 16 39.63 -28.38 -0.28
C VAL A 16 38.47 -28.45 0.70
N LEU A 17 38.54 -27.70 1.78
CA LEU A 17 37.41 -27.42 2.66
C LEU A 17 36.44 -26.46 1.91
N ALA A 18 35.39 -27.03 1.31
CA ALA A 18 34.27 -26.24 0.82
C ALA A 18 33.46 -25.72 2.04
N ALA A 19 33.73 -24.49 2.42
CA ALA A 19 32.85 -23.73 3.33
C ALA A 19 31.53 -23.43 2.62
N GLY A 20 30.60 -24.38 2.72
CA GLY A 20 29.21 -24.17 2.30
C GLY A 20 28.53 -23.17 3.23
N GLY A 21 28.68 -21.88 2.95
CA GLY A 21 27.85 -20.86 3.58
C GLY A 21 26.40 -21.09 3.16
N LEU A 22 25.54 -21.50 4.10
CA LEU A 22 24.11 -21.42 3.95
C LEU A 22 23.76 -19.91 3.79
N LEU A 23 23.65 -19.47 2.56
CA LEU A 23 22.99 -18.22 2.26
C LEU A 23 21.52 -18.44 2.65
N ALA A 24 21.15 -18.02 3.86
CA ALA A 24 19.75 -17.88 4.22
C ALA A 24 19.12 -16.97 3.18
N ALA A 25 18.28 -17.53 2.32
CA ALA A 25 17.52 -16.75 1.37
C ALA A 25 16.71 -15.74 2.18
N ALA A 26 17.05 -14.45 2.05
CA ALA A 26 16.23 -13.40 2.62
C ALA A 26 14.78 -13.61 2.10
N PRO A 27 13.76 -13.51 2.95
CA PRO A 27 12.40 -13.66 2.50
C PRO A 27 12.19 -12.69 1.34
N ILE A 28 11.80 -13.21 0.19
CA ILE A 28 11.46 -12.39 -0.98
C ILE A 28 10.27 -11.56 -0.55
N ALA A 29 10.48 -10.26 -0.34
CA ALA A 29 9.38 -9.33 -0.13
C ALA A 29 8.40 -9.52 -1.30
N ALA A 30 7.12 -9.72 -1.00
CA ALA A 30 6.13 -9.90 -2.05
C ALA A 30 6.25 -8.74 -3.05
N ALA A 31 6.42 -9.09 -4.33
CA ALA A 31 6.57 -8.08 -5.36
C ALA A 31 5.29 -7.26 -5.50
N ASP A 32 5.44 -5.94 -5.71
CA ASP A 32 4.31 -5.08 -6.01
C ASP A 32 3.53 -5.60 -7.23
N VAL A 33 2.23 -5.40 -7.22
CA VAL A 33 1.37 -5.76 -8.35
C VAL A 33 1.19 -4.54 -9.25
N THR A 34 1.55 -4.68 -10.51
CA THR A 34 1.41 -3.62 -11.52
C THR A 34 0.25 -3.92 -12.45
N TYR A 35 -0.63 -2.95 -12.62
CA TYR A 35 -1.71 -2.93 -13.60
C TYR A 35 -1.35 -1.95 -14.70
N VAL A 36 -1.36 -2.42 -15.95
CA VAL A 36 -1.00 -1.62 -17.13
C VAL A 36 -2.26 -1.42 -17.97
N PRO A 37 -2.67 -0.17 -18.24
CA PRO A 37 -3.86 0.11 -19.04
C PRO A 37 -3.61 -0.14 -20.53
N ASP A 38 -4.65 -0.42 -21.29
CA ASP A 38 -4.57 -0.53 -22.75
C ASP A 38 -4.17 0.80 -23.41
N ARG A 39 -4.60 1.90 -22.80
CA ARG A 39 -4.25 3.27 -23.22
C ARG A 39 -3.70 4.04 -22.03
N TRP A 40 -2.39 4.14 -21.97
CA TRP A 40 -1.73 4.85 -20.87
C TRP A 40 -1.83 6.38 -21.05
N ASN A 41 -2.33 7.04 -20.01
CA ASN A 41 -2.47 8.51 -19.95
C ASN A 41 -1.17 9.24 -19.55
N GLY A 42 -0.05 8.54 -19.38
CA GLY A 42 1.24 9.10 -18.99
C GLY A 42 1.47 9.16 -17.48
N LYS A 43 0.49 8.76 -16.66
CA LYS A 43 0.57 8.87 -15.19
C LYS A 43 0.69 7.52 -14.49
N VAL A 44 1.43 7.53 -13.39
CA VAL A 44 1.63 6.37 -12.50
C VAL A 44 1.02 6.69 -11.14
N VAL A 45 0.10 5.85 -10.68
CA VAL A 45 -0.51 5.93 -9.35
C VAL A 45 -0.01 4.76 -8.50
N TYR A 46 0.53 5.07 -7.33
CA TYR A 46 0.96 4.08 -6.36
C TYR A 46 -0.09 3.97 -5.24
N LEU A 47 -0.74 2.83 -5.13
CA LEU A 47 -1.67 2.51 -4.05
C LEU A 47 -0.95 1.65 -3.01
N SER A 48 -0.67 2.23 -1.85
CA SER A 48 0.02 1.53 -0.77
C SER A 48 -0.99 0.84 0.16
N GLN A 49 -0.87 -0.48 0.32
CA GLN A 49 -1.69 -1.18 1.32
C GLN A 49 -1.16 -0.95 2.73
N ALA A 50 -2.05 -0.93 3.72
CA ALA A 50 -1.70 -0.79 5.13
C ALA A 50 -0.76 -1.93 5.58
N CYS A 51 0.46 -1.56 6.00
CA CYS A 51 1.44 -2.50 6.50
C CYS A 51 2.52 -1.75 7.31
N HIS A 52 2.21 -1.46 8.57
CA HIS A 52 3.09 -0.65 9.41
C HIS A 52 4.44 -1.33 9.65
N ASP A 53 5.47 -0.50 9.62
CA ASP A 53 6.84 -0.89 9.90
C ASP A 53 7.14 -0.66 11.39
N ARG A 54 7.57 -1.70 12.08
CA ARG A 54 8.03 -1.63 13.48
C ARG A 54 9.50 -2.01 13.63
N GLY A 55 10.28 -1.90 12.53
CA GLY A 55 11.71 -2.21 12.54
C GLY A 55 12.05 -3.67 12.27
N ASP A 56 11.06 -4.51 11.99
CA ASP A 56 11.22 -5.91 11.60
C ASP A 56 10.75 -6.15 10.14
N THR A 57 10.59 -7.40 9.76
CA THR A 57 10.14 -7.79 8.40
C THR A 57 8.68 -8.21 8.35
N VAL A 58 7.96 -8.08 9.47
CA VAL A 58 6.57 -8.49 9.60
C VAL A 58 5.64 -7.30 9.39
N CYS A 59 4.55 -7.53 8.67
CA CYS A 59 3.50 -6.55 8.50
C CYS A 59 2.71 -6.41 9.80
N HIS A 60 2.76 -5.25 10.41
CA HIS A 60 1.99 -4.91 11.58
C HIS A 60 0.78 -4.07 11.20
N THR A 61 -0.41 -4.54 11.52
CA THR A 61 -1.66 -3.78 11.46
C THR A 61 -2.43 -3.99 12.75
N ASN A 62 -3.23 -3.02 13.12
CA ASN A 62 -4.08 -3.21 14.28
C ASN A 62 -5.15 -4.27 13.96
N PRO A 63 -5.42 -5.21 14.88
CA PRO A 63 -6.58 -6.06 14.76
C PRO A 63 -7.82 -5.16 14.83
N GLY A 64 -8.62 -5.19 13.80
CA GLY A 64 -9.91 -4.51 13.79
C GLY A 64 -10.95 -5.32 14.56
N CYS A 65 -12.07 -4.68 14.83
CA CYS A 65 -13.24 -5.36 15.37
C CYS A 65 -13.97 -6.14 14.28
N PHE A 66 -14.88 -7.02 14.68
CA PHE A 66 -15.76 -7.74 13.75
C PHE A 66 -15.01 -8.55 12.69
N ASP A 67 -13.92 -9.23 13.08
CA ASP A 67 -13.03 -9.99 12.16
C ASP A 67 -12.47 -9.15 10.99
N TYR A 68 -12.31 -7.86 11.20
CA TYR A 68 -11.69 -6.98 10.22
C TYR A 68 -10.17 -7.07 10.29
N SER A 69 -9.53 -7.12 9.14
CA SER A 69 -8.08 -7.03 9.00
C SER A 69 -7.76 -5.83 8.11
N GLU A 70 -7.13 -4.83 8.67
CA GLU A 70 -6.75 -3.61 7.96
C GLU A 70 -5.87 -3.92 6.73
N ASN A 71 -4.82 -4.74 6.90
CA ASN A 71 -3.94 -5.12 5.79
C ASN A 71 -4.70 -5.85 4.67
N ARG A 72 -5.54 -6.83 5.01
CA ARG A 72 -6.34 -7.56 4.02
C ARG A 72 -7.32 -6.65 3.31
N SER A 73 -8.02 -5.80 4.05
CA SER A 73 -9.04 -4.91 3.50
C SER A 73 -8.44 -3.83 2.63
N SER A 74 -7.37 -3.16 3.07
CA SER A 74 -6.67 -2.15 2.26
C SER A 74 -6.15 -2.72 0.94
N ARG A 75 -5.60 -3.96 0.97
CA ARG A 75 -5.21 -4.69 -0.23
C ARG A 75 -6.38 -4.89 -1.19
N LEU A 76 -7.52 -5.33 -0.69
CA LEU A 76 -8.70 -5.60 -1.52
C LEU A 76 -9.32 -4.32 -2.07
N ILE A 77 -9.34 -3.25 -1.28
CA ILE A 77 -9.81 -1.92 -1.69
C ILE A 77 -8.89 -1.33 -2.76
N ALA A 78 -7.57 -1.38 -2.56
CA ALA A 78 -6.60 -0.94 -3.57
C ALA A 78 -6.74 -1.71 -4.89
N THR A 79 -6.94 -3.03 -4.82
CA THR A 79 -7.19 -3.87 -6.01
C THR A 79 -8.48 -3.46 -6.71
N SER A 80 -9.54 -3.22 -5.95
CA SER A 80 -10.83 -2.82 -6.50
C SER A 80 -10.76 -1.45 -7.17
N ALA A 81 -10.16 -0.45 -6.51
CA ALA A 81 -9.94 0.87 -7.10
C ALA A 81 -9.06 0.82 -8.37
N ALA A 82 -8.08 -0.09 -8.41
CA ALA A 82 -7.21 -0.25 -9.56
C ALA A 82 -7.93 -0.84 -10.78
N ALA A 83 -8.69 -1.94 -10.62
CA ALA A 83 -9.10 -2.77 -11.75
C ALA A 83 -10.45 -3.51 -11.57
N HIS A 84 -11.27 -3.16 -10.57
CA HIS A 84 -12.59 -3.78 -10.47
C HIS A 84 -13.52 -3.27 -11.56
N TYR A 85 -14.07 -4.18 -12.34
CA TYR A 85 -15.07 -3.85 -13.33
C TYR A 85 -16.39 -3.44 -12.66
N ASP A 86 -16.90 -2.27 -13.05
CA ASP A 86 -18.20 -1.74 -12.67
C ASP A 86 -18.85 -1.18 -13.94
N PRO A 87 -20.09 -1.59 -14.32
CA PRO A 87 -20.72 -1.14 -15.56
C PRO A 87 -21.05 0.35 -15.58
N GLU A 88 -21.09 1.00 -14.43
CA GLU A 88 -21.49 2.41 -14.29
C GLU A 88 -20.29 3.33 -13.98
N HIS A 89 -19.18 2.77 -13.47
CA HIS A 89 -18.07 3.58 -12.98
C HIS A 89 -16.71 3.01 -13.40
N LEU A 90 -15.86 3.87 -13.96
CA LEU A 90 -14.51 3.50 -14.37
C LEU A 90 -13.55 3.37 -13.17
N ASN A 91 -12.75 2.31 -13.16
CA ASN A 91 -11.62 2.14 -12.26
C ASN A 91 -10.37 2.88 -12.80
N LEU A 92 -9.25 2.85 -12.04
CA LEU A 92 -8.04 3.56 -12.45
C LEU A 92 -7.44 3.04 -13.76
N LEU A 93 -7.50 1.73 -14.00
CA LEU A 93 -6.98 1.12 -15.21
C LEU A 93 -7.75 1.59 -16.45
N GLU A 94 -9.09 1.58 -16.39
CA GLU A 94 -9.97 2.05 -17.46
C GLU A 94 -9.83 3.56 -17.71
N ARG A 95 -9.43 4.34 -16.68
CA ARG A 95 -9.08 5.78 -16.81
C ARG A 95 -7.67 6.00 -17.38
N GLY A 96 -6.97 4.94 -17.73
CA GLY A 96 -5.65 5.00 -18.38
C GLY A 96 -4.46 5.15 -17.45
N TYR A 97 -4.62 5.02 -16.14
CA TYR A 97 -3.50 5.07 -15.20
C TYR A 97 -2.74 3.75 -15.16
N LYS A 98 -1.40 3.82 -15.21
CA LYS A 98 -0.59 2.71 -14.73
C LYS A 98 -0.67 2.69 -13.20
N VAL A 99 -1.17 1.60 -12.63
CA VAL A 99 -1.33 1.48 -11.19
C VAL A 99 -0.32 0.48 -10.64
N VAL A 100 0.38 0.86 -9.59
CA VAL A 100 1.24 -0.04 -8.83
C VAL A 100 0.66 -0.18 -7.43
N ARG A 101 0.24 -1.40 -7.08
CA ARG A 101 -0.22 -1.71 -5.73
C ARG A 101 0.94 -2.23 -4.91
N GLY A 102 1.34 -1.44 -3.91
CA GLY A 102 2.36 -1.82 -2.95
C GLY A 102 1.90 -2.94 -2.03
N THR A 103 2.75 -3.93 -1.83
CA THR A 103 2.47 -5.12 -1.01
C THR A 103 3.43 -5.27 0.17
N GLY A 104 4.40 -4.37 0.26
CA GLY A 104 5.45 -4.39 1.27
C GLY A 104 5.12 -3.63 2.54
N LEU A 105 6.10 -3.58 3.42
CA LEU A 105 6.12 -2.68 4.58
C LEU A 105 6.10 -1.22 4.11
N THR A 106 5.68 -0.30 4.98
CA THR A 106 5.68 1.15 4.71
C THR A 106 6.98 1.63 4.04
N ARG A 107 8.16 1.29 4.60
CA ARG A 107 9.45 1.69 4.01
C ARG A 107 9.68 1.11 2.61
N THR A 108 9.22 -0.11 2.35
CA THR A 108 9.33 -0.75 1.04
C THR A 108 8.41 -0.09 0.02
N ASN A 109 7.17 0.22 0.42
CA ASN A 109 6.20 0.91 -0.41
C ASN A 109 6.69 2.33 -0.78
N ILE A 110 7.27 3.07 0.17
CA ILE A 110 7.92 4.37 -0.08
C ILE A 110 9.03 4.22 -1.13
N ALA A 111 9.98 3.31 -0.91
CA ALA A 111 11.10 3.08 -1.83
C ALA A 111 10.64 2.67 -3.23
N ASN A 112 9.63 1.80 -3.31
CA ASN A 112 9.07 1.33 -4.58
C ASN A 112 8.30 2.44 -5.31
N SER A 113 7.50 3.24 -4.60
CA SER A 113 6.82 4.42 -5.16
C SER A 113 7.82 5.39 -5.80
N ASN A 114 8.92 5.68 -5.09
CA ASN A 114 9.99 6.54 -5.59
C ASN A 114 10.70 5.92 -6.82
N ARG A 115 10.97 4.61 -6.78
CA ARG A 115 11.63 3.88 -7.86
C ARG A 115 10.80 3.81 -9.14
N VAL A 116 9.48 3.68 -9.04
CA VAL A 116 8.60 3.63 -10.22
C VAL A 116 8.24 5.02 -10.77
N GLY A 117 8.67 6.09 -10.08
CA GLY A 117 8.36 7.46 -10.46
C GLY A 117 6.86 7.76 -10.39
N ALA A 118 6.21 7.40 -9.27
CA ALA A 118 4.79 7.66 -9.10
C ALA A 118 4.50 9.18 -9.16
N ASP A 119 3.42 9.55 -9.84
CA ASP A 119 2.88 10.92 -9.85
C ASP A 119 2.03 11.19 -8.60
N LEU A 120 1.37 10.15 -8.11
CA LEU A 120 0.55 10.20 -6.89
C LEU A 120 0.76 8.94 -6.07
N HIS A 121 0.97 9.12 -4.75
CA HIS A 121 1.08 8.05 -3.77
C HIS A 121 -0.10 8.11 -2.80
N VAL A 122 -0.87 7.03 -2.73
CA VAL A 122 -2.09 6.96 -1.93
C VAL A 122 -2.01 5.76 -0.98
N PRO A 123 -1.57 5.97 0.27
CA PRO A 123 -1.73 4.97 1.32
C PRO A 123 -3.20 4.77 1.65
N ILE A 124 -3.62 3.51 1.78
CA ILE A 124 -4.99 3.11 2.08
C ILE A 124 -5.00 2.39 3.42
N HIS A 125 -5.58 3.02 4.41
CA HIS A 125 -5.67 2.57 5.79
C HIS A 125 -7.10 2.64 6.33
N SER A 126 -7.27 2.21 7.56
CA SER A 126 -8.49 2.39 8.35
C SER A 126 -8.14 2.76 9.78
N ASN A 127 -8.90 3.66 10.37
CA ASN A 127 -8.61 4.31 11.63
C ASN A 127 -9.12 3.54 12.85
N ALA A 128 -8.61 3.90 14.02
CA ALA A 128 -9.12 3.49 15.34
C ALA A 128 -9.02 4.65 16.34
N ILE A 129 -10.06 4.88 17.11
CA ILE A 129 -10.06 5.86 18.22
C ILE A 129 -9.90 5.19 19.57
N SER A 130 -10.08 3.88 19.64
CA SER A 130 -9.97 3.08 20.86
C SER A 130 -9.64 1.62 20.49
N SER A 131 -9.39 0.80 21.48
CA SER A 131 -9.29 -0.65 21.33
C SER A 131 -10.65 -1.36 21.49
N SER A 132 -11.70 -0.63 21.85
CA SER A 132 -13.04 -1.17 22.08
C SER A 132 -13.85 -1.16 20.80
N CYS A 133 -14.57 -2.26 20.55
CA CYS A 133 -15.49 -2.35 19.44
C CYS A 133 -16.78 -1.60 19.76
N GLU A 134 -17.25 -0.82 18.81
CA GLU A 134 -18.46 -0.02 18.95
C GLU A 134 -19.51 -0.44 17.91
N SER A 135 -20.76 -0.61 18.38
CA SER A 135 -21.91 -0.92 17.54
C SER A 135 -22.98 0.13 17.71
N GLY A 136 -23.70 0.45 16.63
CA GLY A 136 -24.83 1.39 16.64
C GLY A 136 -24.54 2.75 16.02
N PHE A 137 -25.40 3.72 16.34
CA PHE A 137 -25.46 5.02 15.67
C PHE A 137 -24.63 6.08 16.40
N SER A 138 -23.40 6.30 15.93
CA SER A 138 -22.55 7.42 16.36
C SER A 138 -21.83 8.01 15.16
N ALA A 139 -22.55 8.23 14.04
CA ALA A 139 -21.99 8.65 12.78
C ALA A 139 -21.13 9.92 12.89
N GLU A 140 -21.47 10.83 13.78
CA GLU A 140 -20.74 12.08 14.04
C GLU A 140 -19.36 11.89 14.68
N ARG A 141 -19.07 10.69 15.22
CA ARG A 141 -17.75 10.36 15.78
C ARG A 141 -16.79 9.80 14.75
N TYR A 142 -17.29 9.38 13.60
CA TYR A 142 -16.61 8.65 12.57
C TYR A 142 -16.66 9.37 11.23
N GLY A 143 -15.84 8.97 10.30
CA GLY A 143 -15.77 9.55 8.96
C GLY A 143 -14.40 9.35 8.34
N THR A 144 -14.32 9.57 7.05
CA THR A 144 -13.08 9.50 6.29
C THR A 144 -12.13 10.63 6.68
N GLN A 145 -10.91 10.30 7.06
CA GLN A 145 -9.85 11.28 7.30
C GLN A 145 -8.77 11.14 6.23
N VAL A 146 -8.37 12.25 5.63
CA VAL A 146 -7.28 12.23 4.66
C VAL A 146 -6.15 13.12 5.14
N MET A 147 -4.98 12.51 5.31
CA MET A 147 -3.81 13.20 5.85
C MET A 147 -2.89 13.69 4.73
N TYR A 148 -2.16 14.76 4.99
CA TYR A 148 -1.25 15.40 4.05
C TYR A 148 -0.10 16.11 4.76
N VAL A 149 0.97 16.41 4.03
CA VAL A 149 2.12 17.21 4.55
C VAL A 149 2.44 18.42 3.66
N SER A 150 2.15 18.36 2.37
CA SER A 150 2.45 19.44 1.41
C SER A 150 1.20 20.19 0.96
N THR A 151 1.37 21.35 0.31
CA THR A 151 0.25 22.09 -0.31
C THR A 151 -0.45 21.25 -1.36
N ALA A 152 0.29 20.60 -2.26
CA ALA A 152 -0.28 19.70 -3.27
C ALA A 152 -0.97 18.48 -2.62
N GLY A 153 -0.38 17.91 -1.58
CA GLY A 153 -1.01 16.85 -0.77
C GLY A 153 -2.31 17.31 -0.10
N ARG A 154 -2.39 18.59 0.33
CA ARG A 154 -3.63 19.17 0.88
C ARG A 154 -4.75 19.24 -0.15
N GLU A 155 -4.45 19.57 -1.40
CA GLU A 155 -5.41 19.60 -2.51
C GLU A 155 -5.90 18.18 -2.85
N CYS A 156 -4.96 17.22 -2.91
CA CYS A 156 -5.30 15.81 -3.03
C CYS A 156 -6.23 15.36 -1.88
N ALA A 157 -5.87 15.64 -0.63
CA ALA A 157 -6.67 15.27 0.54
C ALA A 157 -8.06 15.87 0.49
N GLN A 158 -8.19 17.15 0.10
CA GLN A 158 -9.50 17.79 -0.06
C GLN A 158 -10.36 17.11 -1.12
N THR A 159 -9.73 16.68 -2.21
CA THR A 159 -10.43 16.00 -3.31
C THR A 159 -10.89 14.61 -2.88
N MET A 160 -10.02 13.86 -2.19
CA MET A 160 -10.36 12.52 -1.66
C MET A 160 -11.48 12.58 -0.63
N VAL A 161 -11.44 13.53 0.32
CA VAL A 161 -12.55 13.74 1.28
C VAL A 161 -13.87 13.96 0.55
N ARG A 162 -13.89 14.82 -0.47
CA ARG A 162 -15.12 15.08 -1.23
C ARG A 162 -15.61 13.89 -2.05
N ARG A 163 -14.71 13.03 -2.53
CA ARG A 163 -15.08 11.90 -3.40
C ARG A 163 -15.34 10.61 -2.63
N VAL A 164 -14.52 10.30 -1.65
CA VAL A 164 -14.62 9.07 -0.86
C VAL A 164 -15.50 9.29 0.37
N GLY A 165 -15.25 10.35 1.16
CA GLY A 165 -15.94 10.61 2.41
C GLY A 165 -17.46 10.73 2.25
N THR A 166 -17.93 11.35 1.17
CA THR A 166 -19.39 11.46 0.91
C THR A 166 -20.11 10.12 0.75
N SER A 167 -19.40 9.00 0.65
CA SER A 167 -19.99 7.64 0.63
C SER A 167 -19.79 6.89 1.94
N SER A 168 -18.94 7.39 2.81
CA SER A 168 -18.70 6.84 4.13
C SER A 168 -19.93 6.98 5.02
N PRO A 169 -20.21 6.02 5.90
CA PRO A 169 -21.33 6.11 6.83
C PRO A 169 -21.10 7.12 7.96
N GLY A 170 -19.85 7.50 8.25
CA GLY A 170 -19.51 8.54 9.20
C GLY A 170 -19.73 9.95 8.64
N THR A 171 -19.89 10.95 9.49
CA THR A 171 -20.18 12.33 9.09
C THR A 171 -19.08 13.33 9.46
N SER A 172 -18.01 12.87 10.15
CA SER A 172 -16.86 13.70 10.55
C SER A 172 -15.72 13.64 9.55
N ASP A 173 -16.04 13.70 8.26
CA ASP A 173 -15.05 13.72 7.20
C ASP A 173 -14.09 14.90 7.33
N SER A 174 -12.82 14.65 7.24
CA SER A 174 -11.82 15.70 7.47
C SER A 174 -10.50 15.47 6.75
N ARG A 175 -9.75 16.54 6.60
CA ARG A 175 -8.33 16.47 6.21
C ARG A 175 -7.46 16.93 7.37
N ARG A 176 -6.29 16.29 7.55
CA ARG A 176 -5.36 16.61 8.64
C ARG A 176 -3.94 16.74 8.16
N TYR A 177 -3.25 17.76 8.66
CA TYR A 177 -1.81 17.89 8.46
C TYR A 177 -1.07 16.88 9.36
N ARG A 178 -0.15 16.10 8.79
CA ARG A 178 0.69 15.13 9.50
C ARG A 178 2.09 15.10 8.87
N SER A 179 3.09 15.52 9.62
CA SER A 179 4.50 15.53 9.18
C SER A 179 5.31 14.32 9.67
N ASP A 180 4.71 13.49 10.48
CA ASP A 180 5.33 12.31 11.11
C ASP A 180 5.12 11.00 10.32
N LEU A 181 4.26 11.02 9.29
CA LEU A 181 4.00 9.84 8.48
C LEU A 181 4.99 9.73 7.32
N GLY A 182 5.79 8.66 7.30
CA GLY A 182 6.82 8.42 6.28
C GLY A 182 6.26 8.41 4.86
N GLU A 183 5.08 7.82 4.64
CA GLU A 183 4.45 7.78 3.32
C GLU A 183 4.00 9.14 2.79
N LEU A 184 3.93 10.16 3.65
CA LEU A 184 3.64 11.54 3.26
C LEU A 184 4.91 12.37 3.01
N ASN A 185 5.98 12.14 3.79
CA ASN A 185 7.15 13.03 3.81
C ASN A 185 8.42 12.44 3.17
N GLN A 186 8.43 11.13 2.82
CA GLN A 186 9.58 10.44 2.22
C GLN A 186 9.31 9.95 0.79
N THR A 187 8.11 10.17 0.25
CA THR A 187 7.81 9.91 -1.16
C THR A 187 8.14 11.13 -1.99
N ASN A 188 8.66 10.90 -3.21
CA ASN A 188 8.89 11.95 -4.21
C ASN A 188 7.56 12.39 -4.88
N ALA A 189 6.59 11.50 -4.91
CA ALA A 189 5.25 11.77 -5.41
C ALA A 189 4.49 12.72 -4.47
N VAL A 190 3.52 13.42 -4.99
CA VAL A 190 2.47 14.00 -4.12
C VAL A 190 1.80 12.86 -3.38
N ALA A 191 1.60 13.02 -2.07
CA ALA A 191 0.97 11.99 -1.26
C ALA A 191 -0.24 12.52 -0.49
N CYS A 192 -1.32 11.73 -0.44
CA CYS A 192 -2.42 11.92 0.46
C CYS A 192 -2.88 10.56 1.03
N TYR A 193 -2.87 10.46 2.33
CA TYR A 193 -3.02 9.23 3.10
C TYR A 193 -4.48 9.08 3.54
N LEU A 194 -5.13 8.02 3.06
CA LEU A 194 -6.53 7.73 3.34
C LEU A 194 -6.68 6.89 4.61
N GLU A 195 -7.35 7.44 5.61
CA GLU A 195 -8.02 6.70 6.67
C GLU A 195 -9.51 6.62 6.30
N LEU A 196 -9.89 5.51 5.69
CA LEU A 196 -11.19 5.36 5.03
C LEU A 196 -12.36 5.49 5.99
N GLU A 197 -12.33 4.69 7.06
CA GLU A 197 -13.29 4.66 8.15
C GLU A 197 -12.65 3.98 9.36
N TYR A 198 -13.39 3.91 10.45
CA TYR A 198 -12.91 3.32 11.69
C TYR A 198 -13.22 1.82 11.76
N HIS A 199 -12.17 1.01 11.86
CA HIS A 199 -12.30 -0.46 11.97
C HIS A 199 -12.70 -0.96 13.37
N VAL A 200 -12.96 -0.05 14.29
CA VAL A 200 -13.56 -0.32 15.60
C VAL A 200 -15.08 -0.14 15.62
N TRP A 201 -15.66 0.38 14.55
CA TRP A 201 -17.07 0.65 14.39
C TRP A 201 -17.71 -0.30 13.36
N ASP A 202 -18.83 -0.95 13.72
CA ASP A 202 -19.47 -1.98 12.90
C ASP A 202 -19.88 -1.47 11.52
N ARG A 203 -20.49 -0.29 11.42
CA ARG A 203 -20.92 0.29 10.15
C ARG A 203 -19.74 0.72 9.26
N GLY A 204 -18.66 1.20 9.87
CA GLY A 204 -17.43 1.49 9.16
C GLY A 204 -16.82 0.22 8.55
N VAL A 205 -16.78 -0.87 9.33
CA VAL A 205 -16.30 -2.17 8.86
C VAL A 205 -17.19 -2.72 7.74
N GLU A 206 -18.51 -2.65 7.89
CA GLU A 206 -19.47 -3.10 6.86
C GLU A 206 -19.26 -2.35 5.54
N TRP A 207 -19.18 -1.02 5.59
CA TRP A 207 -18.92 -0.19 4.42
C TRP A 207 -17.57 -0.53 3.77
N MET A 208 -16.48 -0.65 4.53
CA MET A 208 -15.18 -0.99 3.98
C MET A 208 -15.14 -2.40 3.35
N ARG A 209 -15.98 -3.33 3.82
CA ARG A 209 -16.14 -4.66 3.22
C ARG A 209 -16.90 -4.64 1.90
N ASP A 210 -17.87 -3.75 1.76
CA ASP A 210 -18.65 -3.53 0.52
C ASP A 210 -17.90 -2.63 -0.49
N ARG A 211 -16.60 -2.86 -0.61
CA ARG A 211 -15.70 -2.05 -1.45
C ARG A 211 -16.10 -1.97 -2.92
N SER A 212 -16.81 -2.96 -3.44
CA SER A 212 -17.26 -2.98 -4.84
C SER A 212 -18.25 -1.85 -5.15
N SER A 213 -19.04 -1.42 -4.17
CA SER A 213 -20.04 -0.36 -4.34
C SER A 213 -19.45 1.05 -4.36
N TRP A 214 -18.22 1.27 -3.83
CA TRP A 214 -17.72 2.62 -3.63
C TRP A 214 -16.25 2.85 -4.01
N SER A 215 -15.42 1.81 -4.18
CA SER A 215 -13.97 1.99 -4.40
C SER A 215 -13.61 2.75 -5.68
N TRP A 216 -14.51 2.77 -6.68
CA TRP A 216 -14.40 3.60 -7.87
C TRP A 216 -14.28 5.10 -7.52
N ARG A 217 -14.74 5.52 -6.33
CA ARG A 217 -14.61 6.91 -5.85
C ARG A 217 -13.16 7.29 -5.57
N ILE A 218 -12.30 6.33 -5.22
CA ILE A 218 -10.85 6.55 -5.16
C ILE A 218 -10.34 6.88 -6.57
N ALA A 219 -10.74 6.11 -7.58
CA ALA A 219 -10.37 6.39 -8.97
C ALA A 219 -10.84 7.77 -9.43
N LEU A 220 -12.09 8.12 -9.10
CA LEU A 220 -12.63 9.45 -9.39
C LEU A 220 -11.89 10.57 -8.64
N GLY A 221 -11.45 10.30 -7.40
CA GLY A 221 -10.64 11.23 -6.61
C GLY A 221 -9.28 11.48 -7.24
N VAL A 222 -8.59 10.42 -7.66
CA VAL A 222 -7.32 10.49 -8.39
C VAL A 222 -7.49 11.30 -9.68
N ASP A 223 -8.50 10.97 -10.48
CA ASP A 223 -8.78 11.60 -11.76
C ASP A 223 -9.08 13.11 -11.60
N THR A 224 -9.93 13.43 -10.63
CA THR A 224 -10.25 14.82 -10.30
C THR A 224 -9.02 15.61 -9.86
N TYR A 225 -8.13 14.98 -9.07
CA TYR A 225 -6.92 15.63 -8.57
C TYR A 225 -5.87 15.83 -9.68
N LEU A 226 -5.63 14.79 -10.50
CA LEU A 226 -4.63 14.86 -11.57
C LEU A 226 -5.09 15.61 -12.80
N GLY A 227 -6.36 16.06 -12.84
CA GLY A 227 -6.91 16.93 -13.89
C GLY A 227 -7.17 16.22 -15.22
N TYR A 228 -7.42 14.91 -15.20
CA TYR A 228 -7.85 14.19 -16.39
C TYR A 228 -9.37 14.17 -16.48
N PRO A 229 -9.94 14.56 -17.64
CA PRO A 229 -11.38 14.57 -17.87
C PRO A 229 -11.98 13.16 -17.98
#